data_8ff8b889d3b1f15829988f61c4bdafa7
#
_entry.id   8ff8b889d3b1f15829988f61c4bdafa7
#
_cell.length_a   1.000
_cell.length_b   1.000
_cell.length_c   1.000
_cell.angle_alpha   90.00
_cell.angle_beta   90.00
_cell.angle_gamma   90.00
#
_symmetry.space_group_name_H-M   'P 1'
#
loop_
_entity.id
_entity.type
_entity.pdbx_description
1 polymer ?
#
loop_
_entity_poly.entity_id
_entity_poly.type
_entity_poly.pdbx_seq_one_letter_code
_entity_poly.pdbx_strand_id
1 'polypeptide(L)'
;MFDEITNIDDFSGVYKKGSIEAVLNINPELWFFKCHFKEDPVMPGCLGLDAMWQLLGFYLLWTGLPGVGRALGAQKVKFFGQVLPKAKKVTYKLDIKRVINRGAIVGLADGEMFVDNKKIYSAEKLKVGLFKD
;
A
#
# COMPACT_ATOMS: atom_id res chain seq x y z
N MET A 1 2.41 -2.78 -7.39
CA MET A 1 3.12 -3.91 -6.74
C MET A 1 2.14 -4.81 -6.00
N PHE A 2 1.06 -5.08 -6.64
CA PHE A 2 0.02 -6.02 -6.20
C PHE A 2 -0.67 -6.62 -7.44
N ASP A 3 -1.24 -7.81 -7.27
CA ASP A 3 -1.87 -8.54 -8.37
C ASP A 3 -3.37 -8.27 -8.46
N GLU A 4 -4.02 -8.08 -7.31
CA GLU A 4 -5.47 -7.98 -7.26
C GLU A 4 -5.90 -7.12 -6.07
N ILE A 5 -6.89 -6.25 -6.31
CA ILE A 5 -7.59 -5.55 -5.25
C ILE A 5 -8.75 -6.44 -4.81
N THR A 6 -8.73 -6.88 -3.56
CA THR A 6 -9.70 -7.83 -3.04
C THR A 6 -10.89 -7.19 -2.35
N ASN A 7 -10.74 -5.95 -1.89
CA ASN A 7 -11.84 -5.20 -1.29
C ASN A 7 -11.59 -3.70 -1.43
N ILE A 8 -12.63 -2.95 -1.72
CA ILE A 8 -12.60 -1.49 -1.74
C ILE A 8 -13.99 -0.96 -1.43
N ASP A 9 -14.08 -0.02 -0.50
CA ASP A 9 -15.33 0.67 -0.17
C ASP A 9 -15.03 2.02 0.47
N ASP A 10 -16.06 2.87 0.61
CA ASP A 10 -15.92 4.21 1.16
C ASP A 10 -16.58 4.40 2.54
N PHE A 11 -16.88 3.30 3.23
CA PHE A 11 -17.59 3.36 4.52
C PHE A 11 -16.97 2.54 5.64
N SER A 12 -16.17 1.54 5.34
CA SER A 12 -15.58 0.65 6.35
C SER A 12 -14.22 1.16 6.84
N GLY A 13 -13.51 0.32 7.59
CA GLY A 13 -12.21 0.63 8.15
C GLY A 13 -12.30 1.19 9.56
N VAL A 14 -11.14 1.36 10.18
CA VAL A 14 -11.03 1.82 11.57
C VAL A 14 -11.67 3.20 11.75
N TYR A 15 -11.55 4.07 10.76
CA TYR A 15 -12.08 5.43 10.82
C TYR A 15 -13.49 5.55 10.21
N LYS A 16 -14.03 4.45 9.66
CA LYS A 16 -15.34 4.41 8.99
C LYS A 16 -15.44 5.37 7.81
N LYS A 17 -14.34 5.59 7.12
CA LYS A 17 -14.24 6.49 5.96
C LYS A 17 -13.81 5.77 4.70
N GLY A 18 -13.65 4.46 4.76
CA GLY A 18 -13.28 3.63 3.63
C GLY A 18 -12.06 2.76 3.92
N SER A 19 -11.92 1.72 3.12
CA SER A 19 -10.76 0.84 3.17
C SER A 19 -10.46 0.28 1.79
N ILE A 20 -9.23 -0.16 1.60
CA ILE A 20 -8.82 -0.87 0.39
C ILE A 20 -7.86 -1.98 0.78
N GLU A 21 -8.08 -3.17 0.23
CA GLU A 21 -7.23 -4.32 0.45
C GLU A 21 -6.78 -4.89 -0.89
N ALA A 22 -5.55 -5.36 -0.94
CA ALA A 22 -4.97 -5.96 -2.14
C ALA A 22 -4.02 -7.08 -1.77
N VAL A 23 -3.75 -7.96 -2.73
CA VAL A 23 -2.84 -9.08 -2.53
C VAL A 23 -1.78 -9.11 -3.62
N LEU A 24 -0.60 -9.58 -3.25
CA LEU A 24 0.49 -9.91 -4.16
C LEU A 24 0.82 -11.38 -3.94
N ASN A 25 0.71 -12.18 -5.01
CA ASN A 25 1.09 -13.58 -4.96
C ASN A 25 2.62 -13.68 -5.06
N ILE A 26 3.22 -14.39 -4.12
CA ILE A 26 4.67 -14.52 -4.04
C ILE A 26 5.09 -15.83 -4.68
N ASN A 27 6.13 -15.77 -5.51
CA ASN A 27 6.82 -16.95 -6.01
C ASN A 27 8.32 -16.61 -6.13
N PRO A 28 9.21 -17.62 -6.10
CA PRO A 28 10.65 -17.36 -6.12
C PRO A 28 11.18 -16.69 -7.39
N GLU A 29 10.38 -16.67 -8.46
CA GLU A 29 10.78 -16.10 -9.75
C GLU A 29 10.50 -14.60 -9.87
N LEU A 30 9.87 -13.98 -8.87
CA LEU A 30 9.63 -12.55 -8.88
C LEU A 30 10.97 -11.79 -9.02
N TRP A 31 10.95 -10.75 -9.85
CA TRP A 31 12.16 -10.06 -10.30
C TRP A 31 13.04 -9.53 -9.15
N PHE A 32 12.42 -9.04 -8.06
CA PHE A 32 13.19 -8.45 -6.95
C PHE A 32 13.99 -9.48 -6.17
N PHE A 33 13.59 -10.75 -6.15
CA PHE A 33 14.36 -11.80 -5.49
C PHE A 33 15.67 -12.11 -6.21
N LYS A 34 15.77 -11.80 -7.51
CA LYS A 34 16.96 -12.07 -8.30
C LYS A 34 18.06 -11.02 -8.09
N CYS A 35 17.70 -9.84 -7.61
CA CYS A 35 18.65 -8.74 -7.44
C CYS A 35 18.77 -8.19 -6.01
N HIS A 36 17.89 -8.55 -5.11
CA HIS A 36 17.86 -8.01 -3.75
C HIS A 36 17.67 -9.12 -2.72
N PHE A 37 18.72 -9.73 -2.28
CA PHE A 37 20.11 -9.58 -2.68
C PHE A 37 20.60 -10.90 -3.29
N LYS A 38 21.69 -10.88 -4.02
CA LYS A 38 22.32 -12.09 -4.53
C LYS A 38 22.69 -13.00 -3.35
N GLU A 39 22.23 -14.26 -3.39
CA GLU A 39 22.42 -15.26 -2.32
C GLU A 39 21.69 -14.97 -1.01
N ASP A 40 20.91 -13.88 -0.96
CA ASP A 40 20.09 -13.53 0.20
C ASP A 40 18.81 -12.83 -0.27
N PRO A 41 17.91 -13.57 -0.95
CA PRO A 41 16.74 -12.95 -1.57
C PRO A 41 15.70 -12.54 -0.54
N VAL A 42 15.31 -11.27 -0.61
CA VAL A 42 14.26 -10.70 0.22
C VAL A 42 13.56 -9.59 -0.57
N MET A 43 12.25 -9.46 -0.41
CA MET A 43 11.50 -8.37 -1.02
C MET A 43 11.95 -7.04 -0.42
N PRO A 44 12.34 -6.05 -1.26
CA PRO A 44 12.67 -4.71 -0.73
C PRO A 44 11.51 -4.09 0.04
N GLY A 45 11.78 -3.58 1.24
CA GLY A 45 10.76 -2.95 2.06
C GLY A 45 10.12 -1.73 1.40
N CYS A 46 10.91 -0.98 0.62
CA CYS A 46 10.41 0.18 -0.12
C CYS A 46 9.33 -0.18 -1.14
N LEU A 47 9.33 -1.39 -1.70
CA LEU A 47 8.29 -1.83 -2.63
C LEU A 47 6.95 -2.03 -1.92
N GLY A 48 6.97 -2.55 -0.69
CA GLY A 48 5.76 -2.66 0.10
C GLY A 48 5.17 -1.31 0.47
N LEU A 49 6.02 -0.37 0.85
CA LEU A 49 5.58 0.99 1.14
C LEU A 49 5.03 1.68 -0.11
N ASP A 50 5.71 1.51 -1.25
CA ASP A 50 5.24 2.07 -2.52
C ASP A 50 3.88 1.50 -2.92
N ALA A 51 3.66 0.20 -2.71
CA ALA A 51 2.36 -0.41 -2.97
C ALA A 51 1.24 0.24 -2.14
N MET A 52 1.52 0.59 -0.89
CA MET A 52 0.54 1.27 -0.04
C MET A 52 0.19 2.65 -0.61
N TRP A 53 1.17 3.42 -1.08
CA TRP A 53 0.91 4.70 -1.74
C TRP A 53 0.11 4.52 -3.03
N GLN A 54 0.44 3.50 -3.84
CA GLN A 54 -0.30 3.21 -5.06
C GLN A 54 -1.77 2.87 -4.76
N LEU A 55 -2.01 2.08 -3.72
CA LEU A 55 -3.37 1.73 -3.30
C LEU A 55 -4.15 2.94 -2.85
N LEU A 56 -3.53 3.85 -2.10
CA LEU A 56 -4.20 5.07 -1.67
C LEU A 56 -4.54 5.96 -2.88
N GLY A 57 -3.60 6.10 -3.81
CA GLY A 57 -3.86 6.83 -5.06
C GLY A 57 -4.99 6.20 -5.86
N PHE A 58 -4.99 4.89 -5.99
CA PHE A 58 -6.07 4.16 -6.66
C PHE A 58 -7.41 4.42 -5.99
N TYR A 59 -7.46 4.37 -4.67
CA TYR A 59 -8.67 4.65 -3.92
C TYR A 59 -9.24 6.03 -4.25
N LEU A 60 -8.39 7.06 -4.26
CA LEU A 60 -8.84 8.42 -4.56
C LEU A 60 -9.46 8.51 -5.97
N LEU A 61 -8.82 7.90 -6.96
CA LEU A 61 -9.35 7.87 -8.33
C LEU A 61 -10.63 7.05 -8.42
N TRP A 62 -10.71 5.96 -7.67
CA TRP A 62 -11.91 5.12 -7.63
C TRP A 62 -13.13 5.88 -7.09
N THR A 63 -12.92 6.81 -6.14
CA THR A 63 -14.01 7.66 -5.63
C THR A 63 -14.47 8.72 -6.62
N GLY A 64 -13.80 8.84 -7.76
CA GLY A 64 -14.17 9.79 -8.83
C GLY A 64 -13.36 11.09 -8.82
N LEU A 65 -12.36 11.23 -7.95
CA LEU A 65 -11.54 12.42 -7.91
C LEU A 65 -10.55 12.43 -9.09
N PRO A 66 -10.31 13.61 -9.70
CA PRO A 66 -9.45 13.72 -10.89
C PRO A 66 -8.00 13.98 -10.51
N GLY A 67 -7.10 13.67 -11.45
CA GLY A 67 -5.70 14.04 -11.35
C GLY A 67 -4.75 12.85 -11.42
N VAL A 68 -3.48 13.15 -11.21
CA VAL A 68 -2.39 12.16 -11.20
C VAL A 68 -1.86 12.03 -9.78
N GLY A 69 -1.80 10.79 -9.29
CA GLY A 69 -1.36 10.52 -7.92
C GLY A 69 0.15 10.66 -7.73
N ARG A 70 0.53 11.27 -6.63
CA ARG A 70 1.93 11.37 -6.22
C ARG A 70 2.04 11.13 -4.72
N ALA A 71 3.01 10.31 -4.32
CA ALA A 71 3.31 10.08 -2.91
C ALA A 71 3.88 11.35 -2.29
N LEU A 72 3.33 11.75 -1.16
CA LEU A 72 3.75 12.97 -0.46
C LEU A 72 4.48 12.68 0.85
N GLY A 73 4.19 11.56 1.50
CA GLY A 73 4.87 11.21 2.73
C GLY A 73 4.20 10.09 3.51
N ALA A 74 4.79 9.78 4.64
CA ALA A 74 4.26 8.83 5.61
C ALA A 74 4.90 9.13 6.97
N GLN A 75 4.27 8.67 8.04
CA GLN A 75 4.81 8.78 9.40
C GLN A 75 4.87 7.38 10.02
N LYS A 76 5.79 7.21 10.97
CA LYS A 76 5.91 5.98 11.78
C LYS A 76 5.92 4.71 10.93
N VAL A 77 6.72 4.72 9.87
CA VAL A 77 6.90 3.54 9.04
C VAL A 77 7.76 2.55 9.82
N LYS A 78 7.26 1.34 10.01
CA LYS A 78 7.96 0.28 10.73
C LYS A 78 8.01 -0.99 9.90
N PHE A 79 9.21 -1.54 9.79
CA PHE A 79 9.45 -2.83 9.16
C PHE A 79 9.91 -3.79 10.26
N PHE A 80 9.07 -4.76 10.60
CA PHE A 80 9.38 -5.72 11.67
C PHE A 80 9.29 -7.18 11.21
N GLY A 81 9.29 -7.38 9.91
CA GLY A 81 9.34 -8.68 9.26
C GLY A 81 9.77 -8.53 7.82
N GLN A 82 9.84 -9.64 7.10
CA GLN A 82 10.33 -9.65 5.73
C GLN A 82 9.60 -10.67 4.88
N VAL A 83 9.64 -10.50 3.57
CA VAL A 83 9.04 -11.41 2.60
C VAL A 83 10.15 -12.17 1.91
N LEU A 84 10.18 -13.48 2.14
CA LEU A 84 11.17 -14.39 1.54
C LEU A 84 10.55 -15.15 0.37
N PRO A 85 11.36 -15.74 -0.52
CA PRO A 85 10.83 -16.43 -1.71
C PRO A 85 9.88 -17.59 -1.42
N LYS A 86 9.95 -18.18 -0.24
CA LYS A 86 9.08 -19.29 0.16
C LYS A 86 7.70 -18.84 0.66
N ALA A 87 7.49 -17.55 0.85
CA ALA A 87 6.18 -17.02 1.21
C ALA A 87 5.18 -17.27 0.08
N LYS A 88 3.90 -17.28 0.40
CA LYS A 88 2.84 -17.53 -0.57
C LYS A 88 2.14 -16.26 -1.00
N LYS A 89 1.83 -15.38 -0.06
CA LYS A 89 1.00 -14.22 -0.34
C LYS A 89 1.34 -13.06 0.59
N VAL A 90 1.36 -11.87 0.01
CA VAL A 90 1.39 -10.60 0.75
C VAL A 90 0.00 -9.98 0.65
N THR A 91 -0.49 -9.47 1.78
CA THR A 91 -1.75 -8.74 1.84
C THR A 91 -1.47 -7.32 2.31
N TYR A 92 -2.02 -6.35 1.58
CA TYR A 92 -1.98 -4.94 1.97
C TYR A 92 -3.37 -4.53 2.44
N LYS A 93 -3.43 -3.77 3.52
CA LYS A 93 -4.68 -3.24 4.04
C LYS A 93 -4.50 -1.78 4.40
N LEU A 94 -5.32 -0.92 3.82
CA LEU A 94 -5.34 0.50 4.13
C LEU A 94 -6.69 0.88 4.71
N ASP A 95 -6.64 1.65 5.80
CA ASP A 95 -7.81 2.31 6.38
C ASP A 95 -7.73 3.79 6.03
N ILE A 96 -8.71 4.28 5.29
CA ILE A 96 -8.76 5.69 4.88
C ILE A 96 -9.08 6.53 6.12
N LYS A 97 -8.21 7.50 6.36
CA LYS A 97 -8.31 8.37 7.52
C LYS A 97 -9.00 9.67 7.19
N ARG A 98 -8.68 10.27 6.03
CA ARG A 98 -9.23 11.54 5.62
C ARG A 98 -8.97 11.79 4.15
N VAL A 99 -9.93 12.42 3.48
CA VAL A 99 -9.75 12.93 2.12
C VAL A 99 -10.04 14.43 2.18
N ILE A 100 -9.09 15.23 1.73
CA ILE A 100 -9.20 16.68 1.67
C ILE A 100 -9.36 17.07 0.20
N ASN A 101 -10.41 17.81 -0.10
CA ASN A 101 -10.67 18.30 -1.47
C ASN A 101 -11.03 19.78 -1.40
N ARG A 102 -10.02 20.61 -1.15
CA ARG A 102 -10.16 22.07 -1.05
C ARG A 102 -9.05 22.73 -1.85
N GLY A 103 -9.22 22.83 -3.19
CA GLY A 103 -8.17 23.31 -4.07
C GLY A 103 -7.15 22.23 -4.37
N ALA A 104 -6.47 21.70 -3.38
CA ALA A 104 -5.63 20.53 -3.50
C ALA A 104 -6.41 19.28 -3.04
N ILE A 105 -6.17 18.15 -3.69
CA ILE A 105 -6.77 16.87 -3.31
C ILE A 105 -5.69 16.04 -2.64
N VAL A 106 -5.93 15.69 -1.37
CA VAL A 106 -4.99 14.92 -0.57
C VAL A 106 -5.73 13.82 0.18
N GLY A 107 -5.23 12.60 0.08
CA GLY A 107 -5.72 11.47 0.85
C GLY A 107 -4.74 11.07 1.94
N LEU A 108 -5.28 10.72 3.10
CA LEU A 108 -4.53 10.21 4.24
C LEU A 108 -5.08 8.85 4.63
N ALA A 109 -4.18 7.90 4.90
CA ALA A 109 -4.55 6.54 5.31
C ALA A 109 -3.48 5.94 6.21
N ASP A 110 -3.90 4.98 7.03
CA ASP A 110 -2.97 4.12 7.74
C ASP A 110 -2.90 2.79 6.98
N GLY A 111 -1.72 2.20 6.90
CA GLY A 111 -1.49 0.98 6.15
C GLY A 111 -0.82 -0.11 6.96
N GLU A 112 -1.14 -1.35 6.59
CA GLU A 112 -0.55 -2.55 7.15
C GLU A 112 -0.22 -3.52 6.01
N MET A 113 0.87 -4.26 6.18
CA MET A 113 1.27 -5.29 5.24
C MET A 113 1.47 -6.60 5.99
N PHE A 114 0.93 -7.67 5.44
CA PHE A 114 0.98 -8.99 6.01
C PHE A 114 1.66 -9.97 5.04
N VAL A 115 2.43 -10.89 5.56
CA VAL A 115 2.94 -12.04 4.80
C VAL A 115 2.35 -13.31 5.41
N ASP A 116 1.62 -14.07 4.59
CA ASP A 116 0.94 -15.30 5.03
C ASP A 116 0.18 -15.10 6.36
N ASN A 117 -0.58 -14.00 6.43
CA ASN A 117 -1.41 -13.58 7.57
C ASN A 117 -0.63 -13.07 8.80
N LYS A 118 0.68 -12.90 8.69
CA LYS A 118 1.49 -12.30 9.76
C LYS A 118 1.81 -10.86 9.41
N LYS A 119 1.46 -9.93 10.29
CA LYS A 119 1.75 -8.51 10.08
C LYS A 119 3.26 -8.26 10.15
N ILE A 120 3.79 -7.60 9.12
CA ILE A 120 5.22 -7.32 9.01
C ILE A 120 5.57 -5.84 8.84
N TYR A 121 4.65 -5.03 8.30
CA TYR A 121 4.88 -3.60 8.14
C TYR A 121 3.67 -2.84 8.65
N SER A 122 3.94 -1.61 9.12
CA SER A 122 2.90 -0.64 9.41
C SER A 122 3.36 0.75 8.99
N ALA A 123 2.42 1.57 8.57
CA ALA A 123 2.67 2.96 8.22
C ALA A 123 1.48 3.80 8.67
N GLU A 124 1.75 4.94 9.30
CA GLU A 124 0.72 5.88 9.68
C GLU A 124 0.77 7.10 8.77
N LYS A 125 -0.39 7.68 8.52
CA LYS A 125 -0.52 8.91 7.73
C LYS A 125 0.19 8.85 6.39
N LEU A 126 -0.01 7.73 5.68
CA LEU A 126 0.33 7.68 4.27
C LEU A 126 -0.39 8.81 3.58
N LYS A 127 0.33 9.59 2.78
CA LYS A 127 -0.21 10.79 2.17
C LYS A 127 0.03 10.76 0.67
N VAL A 128 -1.06 10.91 -0.08
CA VAL A 128 -1.03 10.97 -1.55
C VAL A 128 -1.80 12.19 -1.97
N GLY A 129 -1.22 12.96 -2.91
CA GLY A 129 -1.90 14.07 -3.53
C GLY A 129 -2.28 13.74 -4.96
N LEU A 130 -3.39 14.31 -5.44
CA LEU A 130 -3.77 14.27 -6.85
C LEU A 130 -3.50 15.63 -7.47
N PHE A 131 -2.72 15.64 -8.53
CA PHE A 131 -2.28 16.85 -9.20
C PHE A 131 -2.81 16.89 -10.63
N LYS A 132 -3.02 18.08 -11.16
CA LYS A 132 -3.35 18.25 -12.57
C LYS A 132 -2.11 17.97 -13.41
N ASP A 133 -2.33 17.30 -14.50
CA ASP A 133 -1.29 16.97 -15.45
C ASP A 133 -1.06 18.12 -16.45
#